data_5f85c5169ef9ceb889bca977fcea95e1
#
_entry.id   5f85c5169ef9ceb889bca977fcea95e1
#
_cell.length_a   1.000
_cell.length_b   1.000
_cell.length_c   1.000
_cell.angle_alpha   90.00
_cell.angle_beta   90.00
_cell.angle_gamma   90.00
#
_symmetry.space_group_name_H-M   'P 1'
#
loop_
_entity.id
_entity.type
_entity.pdbx_description
1 polymer ?
#
loop_
_entity_poly.entity_id
_entity_poly.type
_entity_poly.pdbx_seq_one_letter_code
_entity_poly.pdbx_strand_id
1 'polypeptide(L)'
;LMNGVFGAGGRPRFGGTAQPESKTPKAKAPAVPDLNAALLENQKQLDALLKKQNAQLKTQDTAVQSALEDSRQMLRDMEADGLLAKGTADVTAEHLGSFEGLAAEVKKTVLGQDAFVDSVVRAMRRPFVLGTERPAARNVILLCGGAGTGRHFALAETARIMAARGLLQSDKTAVVDLALYPNSGAEKLFLQDLYAALHAPGEIVIFEHYESCHAAFLKTLADLAVKGSAPLSSRYLVNKEGILVDAGTALAPGAVSSITPCGKYLIFFSRKGRDALADKFGAPFVAAVGDVCETSAFAREDLAALAAQQLN
;
A
#
# COMPACT_ATOMS: atom_id res chain seq x y z
N LEU A 1 -14.71 -24.46 -40.43
CA LEU A 1 -15.32 -24.45 -41.79
C LEU A 1 -15.18 -23.09 -42.44
N MET A 2 -14.37 -23.11 -43.51
CA MET A 2 -14.49 -22.38 -44.79
C MET A 2 -14.23 -20.88 -44.77
N ASN A 3 -13.11 -20.51 -45.37
CA ASN A 3 -12.88 -20.15 -46.81
C ASN A 3 -13.28 -18.68 -47.05
N GLY A 4 -12.45 -17.88 -47.53
CA GLY A 4 -11.66 -17.80 -48.78
C GLY A 4 -12.08 -16.44 -49.32
N VAL A 5 -11.47 -15.68 -50.12
CA VAL A 5 -10.73 -15.86 -51.34
C VAL A 5 -10.28 -14.45 -51.80
N PHE A 6 -9.06 -14.38 -52.22
CA PHE A 6 -8.42 -13.58 -53.24
C PHE A 6 -9.33 -12.79 -54.22
N GLY A 7 -8.84 -11.61 -54.61
CA GLY A 7 -9.29 -10.92 -55.83
C GLY A 7 -8.27 -9.87 -56.28
N ALA A 8 -7.42 -10.30 -57.17
CA ALA A 8 -6.45 -9.53 -57.94
C ALA A 8 -7.09 -8.75 -59.08
N GLY A 9 -6.40 -7.71 -59.53
CA GLY A 9 -6.35 -7.44 -60.98
C GLY A 9 -7.02 -6.16 -61.49
N GLY A 10 -6.25 -5.41 -62.20
CA GLY A 10 -6.84 -4.53 -63.20
C GLY A 10 -6.05 -3.27 -63.53
N ARG A 11 -4.96 -3.39 -64.26
CA ARG A 11 -4.48 -2.31 -65.13
C ARG A 11 -5.39 -2.19 -66.34
N PRO A 12 -5.59 -1.03 -66.89
CA PRO A 12 -5.64 -0.92 -68.35
C PRO A 12 -4.58 0.01 -68.92
N ARG A 13 -4.11 -0.44 -70.05
CA ARG A 13 -3.25 0.20 -71.02
C ARG A 13 -4.09 0.93 -72.08
N PHE A 14 -3.38 1.84 -72.79
CA PHE A 14 -3.59 2.36 -74.15
C PHE A 14 -4.61 3.50 -74.34
N GLY A 15 -4.28 4.50 -75.06
CA GLY A 15 -3.77 4.65 -76.39
C GLY A 15 -3.52 6.13 -76.74
N GLY A 16 -2.60 6.32 -77.57
CA GLY A 16 -2.11 7.56 -78.10
C GLY A 16 -3.01 8.22 -79.10
N THR A 17 -2.69 9.46 -79.38
CA THR A 17 -2.44 9.99 -80.74
C THR A 17 -2.28 11.52 -80.73
N ALA A 18 -1.26 11.90 -81.50
CA ALA A 18 -1.13 13.11 -82.32
C ALA A 18 -0.93 14.48 -81.67
N GLN A 19 0.24 15.00 -81.95
CA GLN A 19 0.65 16.41 -81.94
C GLN A 19 -0.29 17.29 -82.88
N PRO A 20 -0.30 18.59 -82.61
CA PRO A 20 0.55 19.46 -83.41
C PRO A 20 1.27 20.57 -82.60
N GLU A 21 2.36 20.98 -83.22
CA GLU A 21 3.30 22.02 -82.79
C GLU A 21 2.61 23.42 -82.63
N SER A 22 3.03 24.14 -81.63
CA SER A 22 3.06 25.61 -81.71
C SER A 22 4.14 26.20 -80.77
N LYS A 23 4.82 27.06 -81.35
CA LYS A 23 6.02 27.86 -81.00
C LYS A 23 6.11 28.39 -79.57
N THR A 24 7.30 28.33 -79.08
CA THR A 24 7.90 28.96 -77.91
C THR A 24 7.63 30.43 -77.70
N PRO A 25 7.76 30.91 -76.47
CA PRO A 25 8.93 31.69 -76.13
C PRO A 25 9.68 31.17 -74.89
N LYS A 26 10.99 31.30 -74.93
CA LYS A 26 11.96 31.02 -73.87
C LYS A 26 11.61 31.76 -72.59
N ALA A 27 11.15 31.07 -71.57
CA ALA A 27 11.18 31.58 -70.21
C ALA A 27 12.50 31.13 -69.54
N LYS A 28 13.18 32.06 -68.92
CA LYS A 28 14.40 31.86 -68.08
C LYS A 28 14.12 30.75 -67.09
N ALA A 29 15.02 29.77 -67.03
CA ALA A 29 15.06 28.73 -65.97
C ALA A 29 15.17 29.44 -64.61
N PRO A 30 14.36 29.05 -63.58
CA PRO A 30 14.57 29.55 -62.24
C PRO A 30 15.90 28.98 -61.72
N ALA A 31 16.69 29.86 -61.09
CA ALA A 31 17.92 29.49 -60.45
C ALA A 31 17.64 28.37 -59.46
N VAL A 32 18.34 27.25 -59.57
CA VAL A 32 18.29 26.15 -58.61
C VAL A 32 18.80 26.71 -57.28
N PRO A 33 18.04 26.73 -56.22
CA PRO A 33 18.52 27.20 -54.92
C PRO A 33 19.67 26.30 -54.54
N ASP A 34 20.73 26.91 -54.04
CA ASP A 34 21.93 26.24 -53.57
C ASP A 34 21.57 25.38 -52.34
N LEU A 35 21.34 24.08 -52.60
CA LEU A 35 20.93 23.11 -51.59
C LEU A 35 21.86 23.04 -50.42
N ASN A 36 23.18 23.30 -50.66
CA ASN A 36 24.20 23.31 -49.65
C ASN A 36 24.07 24.52 -48.72
N ALA A 37 23.72 25.69 -49.24
CA ALA A 37 23.50 26.87 -48.43
C ALA A 37 22.27 26.69 -47.53
N ALA A 38 21.19 26.09 -48.05
CA ALA A 38 19.99 25.83 -47.26
C ALA A 38 20.23 24.73 -46.18
N LEU A 39 21.01 23.71 -46.47
CA LEU A 39 21.43 22.69 -45.50
C LEU A 39 22.27 23.30 -44.37
N LEU A 40 23.20 24.15 -44.68
CA LEU A 40 24.09 24.83 -43.70
C LEU A 40 23.27 25.77 -42.79
N GLU A 41 22.27 26.47 -43.32
CA GLU A 41 21.37 27.33 -42.55
C GLU A 41 20.46 26.53 -41.62
N ASN A 42 19.90 25.42 -42.08
CA ASN A 42 19.13 24.48 -41.27
C ASN A 42 19.99 23.89 -40.15
N GLN A 43 21.23 23.52 -40.40
CA GLN A 43 22.15 22.98 -39.41
C GLN A 43 22.48 24.01 -38.34
N LYS A 44 22.70 25.29 -38.69
CA LYS A 44 22.88 26.39 -37.73
C LYS A 44 21.64 26.64 -36.87
N GLN A 45 20.45 26.56 -37.46
CA GLN A 45 19.17 26.69 -36.74
C GLN A 45 18.94 25.54 -35.74
N LEU A 46 19.29 24.29 -36.14
CA LEU A 46 19.21 23.11 -35.27
C LEU A 46 20.18 23.24 -34.08
N ASP A 47 21.41 23.65 -34.32
CA ASP A 47 22.41 23.87 -33.26
C ASP A 47 22.01 24.99 -32.30
N ALA A 48 21.38 26.06 -32.80
CA ALA A 48 20.87 27.14 -31.97
C ALA A 48 19.69 26.66 -31.09
N LEU A 49 18.76 25.83 -31.63
CA LEU A 49 17.67 25.24 -30.91
C LEU A 49 18.14 24.24 -29.84
N LEU A 50 19.10 23.39 -30.17
CA LEU A 50 19.71 22.44 -29.21
C LEU A 50 20.42 23.19 -28.07
N LYS A 51 21.15 24.26 -28.35
CA LYS A 51 21.78 25.10 -27.30
C LYS A 51 20.73 25.74 -26.40
N LYS A 52 19.62 26.22 -26.96
CA LYS A 52 18.51 26.81 -26.19
C LYS A 52 17.79 25.77 -25.33
N GLN A 53 17.57 24.59 -25.86
CA GLN A 53 16.93 23.48 -25.15
C GLN A 53 17.83 22.96 -24.00
N ASN A 54 19.13 22.81 -24.24
CA ASN A 54 20.09 22.43 -23.20
C ASN A 54 20.24 23.51 -22.09
N ALA A 55 20.14 24.77 -22.42
CA ALA A 55 20.13 25.85 -21.43
C ALA A 55 18.84 25.80 -20.58
N GLN A 56 17.68 25.55 -21.19
CA GLN A 56 16.41 25.38 -20.48
C GLN A 56 16.40 24.14 -19.57
N LEU A 57 16.95 23.01 -20.01
CA LEU A 57 17.10 21.80 -19.20
C LEU A 57 17.98 22.06 -17.97
N LYS A 58 19.13 22.73 -18.14
CA LYS A 58 20.02 23.10 -17.02
C LYS A 58 19.33 24.02 -16.00
N THR A 59 18.52 24.97 -16.45
CA THR A 59 17.75 25.84 -15.52
C THR A 59 16.65 25.10 -14.81
N GLN A 60 16.00 24.13 -15.46
CA GLN A 60 15.02 23.25 -14.81
C GLN A 60 15.68 22.32 -13.79
N ASP A 61 16.83 21.72 -14.12
CA ASP A 61 17.55 20.85 -13.18
C ASP A 61 18.01 21.63 -11.94
N THR A 62 18.52 22.86 -12.10
CA THR A 62 18.89 23.69 -10.95
C THR A 62 17.69 24.11 -10.11
N ALA A 63 16.54 24.41 -10.72
CA ALA A 63 15.31 24.74 -9.99
C ALA A 63 14.75 23.52 -9.23
N VAL A 64 14.81 22.34 -9.84
CA VAL A 64 14.39 21.07 -9.18
C VAL A 64 15.32 20.75 -8.01
N GLN A 65 16.63 20.91 -8.18
CA GLN A 65 17.60 20.69 -7.10
C GLN A 65 17.39 21.66 -5.94
N SER A 66 17.18 22.95 -6.24
CA SER A 66 16.88 23.96 -5.20
C SER A 66 15.58 23.61 -4.45
N ALA A 67 14.51 23.25 -5.16
CA ALA A 67 13.25 22.85 -4.53
C ALA A 67 13.37 21.56 -3.68
N LEU A 68 14.25 20.65 -4.08
CA LEU A 68 14.57 19.43 -3.31
C LEU A 68 15.37 19.78 -2.03
N GLU A 69 16.32 20.70 -2.12
CA GLU A 69 17.08 21.17 -0.96
C GLU A 69 16.20 21.94 0.02
N ASP A 70 15.33 22.82 -0.47
CA ASP A 70 14.35 23.54 0.35
C ASP A 70 13.38 22.59 1.04
N SER A 71 12.91 21.55 0.32
CA SER A 71 12.04 20.53 0.90
C SER A 71 12.75 19.70 1.97
N ARG A 72 14.03 19.35 1.75
CA ARG A 72 14.85 18.65 2.74
C ARG A 72 15.13 19.51 3.97
N GLN A 73 15.31 20.81 3.78
CA GLN A 73 15.50 21.74 4.90
C GLN A 73 14.21 21.85 5.70
N MET A 74 13.07 22.04 5.04
CA MET A 74 11.76 22.09 5.68
C MET A 74 11.45 20.81 6.49
N LEU A 75 11.80 19.64 5.94
CA LEU A 75 11.67 18.37 6.66
C LEU A 75 12.55 18.33 7.92
N ARG A 76 13.81 18.79 7.83
CA ARG A 76 14.71 18.87 8.99
C ARG A 76 14.20 19.83 10.06
N ASP A 77 13.66 20.96 9.64
CA ASP A 77 13.10 21.96 10.55
C ASP A 77 11.84 21.41 11.25
N MET A 78 10.98 20.68 10.52
CA MET A 78 9.80 19.99 11.08
C MET A 78 10.19 18.82 12.01
N GLU A 79 11.30 18.13 11.75
CA GLU A 79 11.88 17.12 12.66
C GLU A 79 12.46 17.77 13.92
N ALA A 80 13.13 18.90 13.80
CA ALA A 80 13.67 19.66 14.93
C ALA A 80 12.59 20.25 15.82
N ASP A 81 11.47 20.68 15.24
CA ASP A 81 10.30 21.19 15.96
C ASP A 81 9.40 20.09 16.55
N GLY A 82 9.76 18.79 16.35
CA GLY A 82 9.00 17.66 16.84
C GLY A 82 7.65 17.45 16.14
N LEU A 83 7.41 18.12 15.02
CA LEU A 83 6.18 18.03 14.21
C LEU A 83 6.18 16.80 13.30
N LEU A 84 7.35 16.23 12.99
CA LEU A 84 7.49 14.94 12.34
C LEU A 84 7.99 13.91 13.36
N ALA A 85 7.30 12.80 13.46
CA ALA A 85 7.86 11.64 14.15
C ALA A 85 9.22 11.32 13.50
N LYS A 86 10.29 11.24 14.33
CA LYS A 86 11.66 10.95 13.89
C LYS A 86 11.65 9.91 12.78
N GLY A 87 12.26 10.29 11.65
CA GLY A 87 12.23 9.51 10.42
C GLY A 87 12.67 8.07 10.63
N THR A 88 12.00 7.17 9.95
CA THR A 88 12.14 5.70 10.02
C THR A 88 13.48 5.15 9.52
N ALA A 89 14.43 5.98 9.08
CA ALA A 89 15.69 5.53 8.49
C ALA A 89 16.78 5.14 9.52
N ASP A 90 16.78 5.75 10.72
CA ASP A 90 17.76 5.42 11.78
C ASP A 90 17.31 4.31 12.73
N VAL A 91 16.13 3.78 12.50
CA VAL A 91 15.43 2.83 13.38
C VAL A 91 16.00 1.41 13.32
N THR A 92 16.80 1.05 12.30
CA THR A 92 17.01 -0.35 11.94
C THR A 92 17.98 -1.12 12.84
N ALA A 93 19.10 -0.57 13.25
CA ALA A 93 20.09 -1.34 14.02
C ALA A 93 19.74 -1.45 15.52
N GLU A 94 19.33 -0.34 16.14
CA GLU A 94 19.00 -0.28 17.57
C GLU A 94 17.72 -1.07 17.88
N HIS A 95 16.70 -0.96 17.01
CA HIS A 95 15.46 -1.72 17.18
C HIS A 95 15.64 -3.22 16.93
N LEU A 96 16.54 -3.63 16.03
CA LEU A 96 16.80 -5.05 15.80
C LEU A 96 17.43 -5.71 17.05
N GLY A 97 18.30 -5.01 17.76
CA GLY A 97 18.84 -5.44 19.05
C GLY A 97 17.75 -5.59 20.13
N SER A 98 16.74 -4.72 20.12
CA SER A 98 15.63 -4.79 21.08
C SER A 98 14.72 -6.02 20.88
N PHE A 99 14.80 -6.72 19.75
CA PHE A 99 14.12 -8.01 19.55
C PHE A 99 14.87 -9.22 20.15
N GLU A 100 16.12 -9.06 20.53
CA GLU A 100 16.89 -10.16 21.13
C GLU A 100 16.26 -10.62 22.44
N GLY A 101 16.08 -11.93 22.59
CA GLY A 101 15.46 -12.52 23.77
C GLY A 101 13.97 -12.22 23.98
N LEU A 102 13.31 -11.43 23.09
CA LEU A 102 11.89 -11.08 23.23
C LEU A 102 11.00 -12.33 23.23
N ALA A 103 11.20 -13.25 22.29
CA ALA A 103 10.44 -14.50 22.25
C ALA A 103 10.65 -15.32 23.52
N ALA A 104 11.88 -15.40 24.05
CA ALA A 104 12.16 -16.11 25.28
C ALA A 104 11.48 -15.47 26.50
N GLU A 105 11.33 -14.15 26.51
CA GLU A 105 10.61 -13.42 27.56
C GLU A 105 9.10 -13.70 27.49
N VAL A 106 8.50 -13.63 26.30
CA VAL A 106 7.08 -13.97 26.09
C VAL A 106 6.77 -15.41 26.49
N LYS A 107 7.64 -16.37 26.17
CA LYS A 107 7.48 -17.79 26.51
C LYS A 107 7.48 -18.08 28.01
N LYS A 108 8.01 -17.18 28.84
CA LYS A 108 7.92 -17.32 30.31
C LYS A 108 6.48 -17.20 30.80
N THR A 109 5.65 -16.44 30.10
CA THR A 109 4.26 -16.17 30.46
C THR A 109 3.29 -17.00 29.62
N VAL A 110 3.61 -17.18 28.32
CA VAL A 110 2.80 -17.94 27.36
C VAL A 110 3.32 -19.38 27.28
N LEU A 111 2.70 -20.27 28.04
CA LEU A 111 3.13 -21.66 28.13
C LEU A 111 2.52 -22.52 27.01
N GLY A 112 3.26 -23.52 26.54
CA GLY A 112 2.79 -24.54 25.60
C GLY A 112 2.54 -24.06 24.17
N GLN A 113 3.01 -22.85 23.79
CA GLN A 113 2.83 -22.26 22.47
C GLN A 113 4.12 -21.68 21.89
N ASP A 114 5.25 -22.33 22.15
CA ASP A 114 6.59 -21.82 21.82
C ASP A 114 6.76 -21.47 20.34
N ALA A 115 6.36 -22.37 19.44
CA ALA A 115 6.46 -22.17 18.02
C ALA A 115 5.55 -21.03 17.53
N PHE A 116 4.35 -20.90 18.12
CA PHE A 116 3.44 -19.80 17.85
C PHE A 116 4.03 -18.46 18.27
N VAL A 117 4.57 -18.37 19.50
CA VAL A 117 5.26 -17.18 20.02
C VAL A 117 6.41 -16.78 19.10
N ASP A 118 7.27 -17.73 18.69
CA ASP A 118 8.37 -17.45 17.75
C ASP A 118 7.86 -16.90 16.42
N SER A 119 6.76 -17.43 15.92
CA SER A 119 6.18 -16.96 14.65
C SER A 119 5.55 -15.57 14.78
N VAL A 120 4.87 -15.27 15.90
CA VAL A 120 4.29 -13.94 16.18
C VAL A 120 5.41 -12.90 16.32
N VAL A 121 6.45 -13.17 17.11
CA VAL A 121 7.58 -12.25 17.27
C VAL A 121 8.28 -11.99 15.94
N ARG A 122 8.46 -13.02 15.10
CA ARG A 122 9.03 -12.87 13.74
C ARG A 122 8.14 -12.00 12.85
N ALA A 123 6.83 -12.22 12.87
CA ALA A 123 5.87 -11.45 12.11
C ALA A 123 5.85 -9.98 12.53
N MET A 124 5.94 -9.70 13.83
CA MET A 124 6.02 -8.34 14.37
C MET A 124 7.36 -7.66 14.05
N ARG A 125 8.45 -8.43 13.99
CA ARG A 125 9.80 -7.95 13.64
C ARG A 125 9.94 -7.60 12.15
N ARG A 126 9.18 -8.26 11.28
CA ARG A 126 9.32 -8.16 9.82
C ARG A 126 9.37 -6.71 9.29
N PRO A 127 8.50 -5.77 9.71
CA PRO A 127 8.55 -4.38 9.24
C PRO A 127 9.83 -3.63 9.59
N PHE A 128 10.46 -3.99 10.69
CA PHE A 128 11.73 -3.37 11.12
C PHE A 128 12.92 -3.85 10.27
N VAL A 129 12.80 -5.00 9.63
CA VAL A 129 13.83 -5.56 8.74
C VAL A 129 13.63 -5.10 7.30
N LEU A 130 12.39 -5.16 6.80
CA LEU A 130 12.07 -4.88 5.41
C LEU A 130 11.76 -3.40 5.14
N GLY A 131 11.49 -2.63 6.20
CA GLY A 131 10.87 -1.32 6.09
C GLY A 131 9.39 -1.41 5.73
N THR A 132 8.68 -0.30 5.90
CA THR A 132 7.29 -0.17 5.47
C THR A 132 7.10 1.18 4.83
N GLU A 133 6.51 1.19 3.63
CA GLU A 133 6.09 2.43 3.00
C GLU A 133 4.80 2.91 3.67
N ARG A 134 4.84 4.08 4.28
CA ARG A 134 3.60 4.71 4.76
C ARG A 134 2.86 5.29 3.54
N PRO A 135 1.53 5.18 3.46
CA PRO A 135 0.56 4.86 4.52
C PRO A 135 0.14 3.38 4.62
N ALA A 136 0.82 2.46 3.95
CA ALA A 136 0.47 1.03 3.94
C ALA A 136 0.48 0.41 5.35
N ALA A 137 -0.10 -0.79 5.46
CA ALA A 137 -0.01 -1.58 6.68
C ALA A 137 1.44 -1.96 6.97
N ARG A 138 1.86 -1.96 8.24
CA ARG A 138 3.17 -2.47 8.63
C ARG A 138 3.33 -3.93 8.27
N ASN A 139 2.35 -4.72 8.64
CA ASN A 139 2.24 -6.12 8.24
C ASN A 139 0.78 -6.55 8.31
N VAL A 140 0.41 -7.52 7.48
CA VAL A 140 -0.88 -8.21 7.55
C VAL A 140 -0.60 -9.62 8.05
N ILE A 141 -1.14 -9.95 9.23
CA ILE A 141 -0.82 -11.18 9.95
C ILE A 141 -2.10 -11.98 10.16
N LEU A 142 -2.02 -13.28 9.90
CA LEU A 142 -3.09 -14.22 10.23
C LEU A 142 -2.68 -15.03 11.45
N LEU A 143 -3.47 -14.95 12.54
CA LEU A 143 -3.34 -15.80 13.71
C LEU A 143 -4.39 -16.89 13.68
N CYS A 144 -3.95 -18.13 13.42
CA CYS A 144 -4.81 -19.30 13.25
C CYS A 144 -4.79 -20.19 14.49
N GLY A 145 -5.84 -20.98 14.63
CA GLY A 145 -5.90 -22.08 15.60
C GLY A 145 -7.22 -22.20 16.36
N GLY A 146 -7.32 -23.22 17.18
CA GLY A 146 -8.52 -23.55 17.95
C GLY A 146 -8.93 -22.45 18.94
N ALA A 147 -10.16 -22.53 19.41
CA ALA A 147 -10.60 -21.69 20.52
C ALA A 147 -9.85 -22.07 21.80
N GLY A 148 -9.54 -21.08 22.63
CA GLY A 148 -8.87 -21.31 23.93
C GLY A 148 -7.38 -21.63 23.86
N THR A 149 -6.72 -21.55 22.66
CA THR A 149 -5.29 -21.83 22.51
C THR A 149 -4.37 -20.67 22.88
N GLY A 150 -4.90 -19.58 23.46
CA GLY A 150 -4.11 -18.47 23.98
C GLY A 150 -3.62 -17.45 22.95
N ARG A 151 -4.18 -17.43 21.72
CA ARG A 151 -3.77 -16.49 20.65
C ARG A 151 -3.81 -15.02 21.07
N HIS A 152 -4.92 -14.58 21.69
CA HIS A 152 -5.08 -13.22 22.19
C HIS A 152 -4.09 -12.89 23.28
N PHE A 153 -3.92 -13.82 24.22
CA PHE A 153 -2.99 -13.67 25.33
C PHE A 153 -1.54 -13.53 24.85
N ALA A 154 -1.13 -14.40 23.93
CA ALA A 154 0.22 -14.35 23.36
C ALA A 154 0.48 -13.06 22.58
N LEU A 155 -0.51 -12.58 21.81
CA LEU A 155 -0.40 -11.29 21.11
C LEU A 155 -0.33 -10.13 22.08
N ALA A 156 -1.18 -10.09 23.11
CA ALA A 156 -1.21 -9.03 24.11
C ALA A 156 0.11 -8.98 24.89
N GLU A 157 0.64 -10.13 25.30
CA GLU A 157 1.92 -10.22 26.00
C GLU A 157 3.09 -9.81 25.12
N THR A 158 3.08 -10.20 23.84
CA THR A 158 4.08 -9.75 22.86
C THR A 158 4.02 -8.23 22.70
N ALA A 159 2.83 -7.65 22.54
CA ALA A 159 2.64 -6.20 22.41
C ALA A 159 3.12 -5.45 23.67
N ARG A 160 2.81 -5.99 24.87
CA ARG A 160 3.23 -5.42 26.15
C ARG A 160 4.76 -5.35 26.26
N ILE A 161 5.45 -6.45 25.93
CA ILE A 161 6.92 -6.49 25.99
C ILE A 161 7.53 -5.61 24.91
N MET A 162 6.96 -5.60 23.70
CA MET A 162 7.42 -4.72 22.62
C MET A 162 7.26 -3.24 23.00
N ALA A 163 6.15 -2.85 23.63
CA ALA A 163 5.95 -1.48 24.10
C ALA A 163 6.95 -1.12 25.22
N ALA A 164 7.19 -2.03 26.17
CA ALA A 164 8.17 -1.83 27.23
C ALA A 164 9.61 -1.64 26.71
N ARG A 165 9.91 -2.25 25.53
CA ARG A 165 11.20 -2.12 24.85
C ARG A 165 11.26 -0.97 23.83
N GLY A 166 10.22 -0.14 23.74
CA GLY A 166 10.15 1.00 22.81
C GLY A 166 9.94 0.61 21.34
N LEU A 167 9.60 -0.66 21.04
CA LEU A 167 9.31 -1.15 19.69
C LEU A 167 7.91 -0.78 19.21
N LEU A 168 7.00 -0.56 20.13
CA LEU A 168 5.66 -0.02 19.89
C LEU A 168 5.45 1.21 20.77
N GLN A 169 4.62 2.15 20.31
CA GLN A 169 4.26 3.34 21.09
C GLN A 169 3.34 3.01 22.26
N SER A 170 2.54 1.94 22.13
CA SER A 170 1.59 1.49 23.15
C SER A 170 1.34 0.00 23.01
N ASP A 171 1.06 -0.66 24.13
CA ASP A 171 0.60 -2.04 24.20
C ASP A 171 -0.90 -2.20 23.88
N LYS A 172 -1.64 -1.08 23.74
CA LYS A 172 -3.06 -1.09 23.44
C LYS A 172 -3.32 -1.60 22.03
N THR A 173 -4.32 -2.45 21.92
CA THR A 173 -4.82 -2.99 20.65
C THR A 173 -6.23 -2.48 20.41
N ALA A 174 -6.58 -2.19 19.16
CA ALA A 174 -7.94 -1.93 18.77
C ALA A 174 -8.55 -3.20 18.19
N VAL A 175 -9.77 -3.54 18.59
CA VAL A 175 -10.47 -4.75 18.14
C VAL A 175 -11.70 -4.34 17.35
N VAL A 176 -11.85 -4.89 16.15
CA VAL A 176 -13.03 -4.75 15.29
C VAL A 176 -13.67 -6.13 15.16
N ASP A 177 -14.81 -6.31 15.82
CA ASP A 177 -15.61 -7.54 15.72
C ASP A 177 -16.46 -7.47 14.45
N LEU A 178 -16.04 -8.19 13.43
CA LEU A 178 -16.69 -8.19 12.12
C LEU A 178 -18.05 -8.89 12.11
N ALA A 179 -18.41 -9.64 13.16
CA ALA A 179 -19.74 -10.21 13.31
C ALA A 179 -20.84 -9.14 13.54
N LEU A 180 -20.45 -7.92 13.95
CA LEU A 180 -21.37 -6.80 14.10
C LEU A 180 -21.88 -6.24 12.77
N TYR A 181 -21.27 -6.63 11.65
CA TYR A 181 -21.57 -6.11 10.30
C TYR A 181 -22.03 -7.19 9.32
N PRO A 182 -23.14 -7.90 9.60
CA PRO A 182 -23.58 -9.04 8.80
C PRO A 182 -24.27 -8.65 7.49
N ASN A 183 -24.66 -7.39 7.31
CA ASN A 183 -25.41 -6.92 6.15
C ASN A 183 -24.96 -5.50 5.74
N SER A 184 -25.34 -5.07 4.53
CA SER A 184 -24.97 -3.76 3.98
C SER A 184 -25.50 -2.55 4.77
N GLY A 185 -26.57 -2.71 5.55
CA GLY A 185 -27.10 -1.64 6.38
C GLY A 185 -26.18 -1.22 7.54
N ALA A 186 -25.20 -2.05 7.88
CA ALA A 186 -24.21 -1.75 8.92
C ALA A 186 -23.02 -0.87 8.41
N GLU A 187 -23.04 -0.36 7.17
CA GLU A 187 -21.92 0.35 6.56
C GLU A 187 -21.42 1.53 7.42
N LYS A 188 -22.31 2.38 7.90
CA LYS A 188 -21.93 3.54 8.70
C LYS A 188 -21.23 3.13 10.01
N LEU A 189 -21.76 2.11 10.68
CA LEU A 189 -21.17 1.58 11.90
C LEU A 189 -19.79 0.97 11.61
N PHE A 190 -19.69 0.13 10.57
CA PHE A 190 -18.44 -0.47 10.15
C PHE A 190 -17.36 0.58 9.85
N LEU A 191 -17.69 1.60 9.05
CA LEU A 191 -16.75 2.66 8.69
C LEU A 191 -16.30 3.47 9.89
N GLN A 192 -17.23 3.75 10.84
CA GLN A 192 -16.93 4.47 12.07
C GLN A 192 -15.96 3.67 12.96
N ASP A 193 -16.25 2.39 13.18
CA ASP A 193 -15.44 1.55 14.05
C ASP A 193 -14.07 1.25 13.42
N LEU A 194 -14.03 1.02 12.10
CA LEU A 194 -12.79 0.85 11.35
C LEU A 194 -11.93 2.11 11.41
N TYR A 195 -12.54 3.29 11.18
CA TYR A 195 -11.83 4.57 11.24
C TYR A 195 -11.27 4.82 12.64
N ALA A 196 -12.07 4.61 13.67
CA ALA A 196 -11.64 4.75 15.06
C ALA A 196 -10.50 3.78 15.41
N ALA A 197 -10.57 2.53 14.98
CA ALA A 197 -9.52 1.53 15.20
C ALA A 197 -8.20 1.90 14.52
N LEU A 198 -8.26 2.39 13.27
CA LEU A 198 -7.08 2.80 12.52
C LEU A 198 -6.43 4.08 13.06
N HIS A 199 -7.19 4.94 13.75
CA HIS A 199 -6.70 6.17 14.36
C HIS A 199 -6.48 6.07 15.88
N ALA A 200 -6.72 4.89 16.46
CA ALA A 200 -6.41 4.63 17.86
C ALA A 200 -4.89 4.78 18.14
N PRO A 201 -4.48 5.14 19.35
CA PRO A 201 -3.06 5.34 19.67
C PRO A 201 -2.20 4.07 19.54
N GLY A 202 -2.79 2.87 19.73
CA GLY A 202 -2.09 1.59 19.54
C GLY A 202 -1.78 1.32 18.08
N GLU A 203 -0.73 0.55 17.82
CA GLU A 203 -0.27 0.23 16.46
C GLU A 203 -0.82 -1.10 15.92
N ILE A 204 -1.66 -1.79 16.70
CA ILE A 204 -2.22 -3.10 16.37
C ILE A 204 -3.73 -2.99 16.26
N VAL A 205 -4.27 -3.40 15.09
CA VAL A 205 -5.70 -3.54 14.85
C VAL A 205 -6.01 -5.02 14.63
N ILE A 206 -6.94 -5.54 15.41
CA ILE A 206 -7.37 -6.93 15.40
C ILE A 206 -8.74 -7.03 14.74
N PHE A 207 -8.88 -7.93 13.78
CA PHE A 207 -10.13 -8.25 13.11
C PHE A 207 -10.57 -9.67 13.49
N GLU A 208 -11.78 -9.78 14.08
CA GLU A 208 -12.35 -11.04 14.51
C GLU A 208 -13.61 -11.39 13.71
N HIS A 209 -13.96 -12.67 13.68
CA HIS A 209 -15.20 -13.19 13.12
C HIS A 209 -15.49 -12.75 11.67
N TYR A 210 -14.45 -12.66 10.84
CA TYR A 210 -14.59 -12.24 9.45
C TYR A 210 -15.54 -13.15 8.65
N GLU A 211 -15.76 -14.39 9.07
CA GLU A 211 -16.66 -15.34 8.43
C GLU A 211 -18.12 -14.86 8.43
N SER A 212 -18.50 -14.05 9.41
CA SER A 212 -19.86 -13.51 9.59
C SER A 212 -20.05 -12.13 8.97
N CYS A 213 -18.99 -11.52 8.45
CA CYS A 213 -18.98 -10.17 7.90
C CYS A 213 -19.59 -10.11 6.49
N HIS A 214 -20.23 -9.01 6.17
CA HIS A 214 -20.74 -8.75 4.82
C HIS A 214 -19.61 -8.59 3.80
N ALA A 215 -19.77 -9.15 2.61
CA ALA A 215 -18.73 -9.22 1.58
C ALA A 215 -18.19 -7.85 1.14
N ALA A 216 -19.03 -6.80 1.12
CA ALA A 216 -18.57 -5.45 0.77
C ALA A 216 -17.55 -4.92 1.76
N PHE A 217 -17.69 -5.20 3.06
CA PHE A 217 -16.77 -4.74 4.11
C PHE A 217 -15.48 -5.57 4.10
N LEU A 218 -15.57 -6.87 3.80
CA LEU A 218 -14.39 -7.71 3.56
C LEU A 218 -13.57 -7.17 2.38
N LYS A 219 -14.23 -6.69 1.33
CA LYS A 219 -13.54 -6.04 0.20
C LYS A 219 -12.80 -4.76 0.63
N THR A 220 -13.40 -3.94 1.48
CA THR A 220 -12.73 -2.75 2.05
C THR A 220 -11.47 -3.13 2.81
N LEU A 221 -11.54 -4.18 3.65
CA LEU A 221 -10.36 -4.68 4.38
C LEU A 221 -9.31 -5.28 3.44
N ALA A 222 -9.74 -5.97 2.38
CA ALA A 222 -8.84 -6.48 1.34
C ALA A 222 -8.12 -5.35 0.60
N ASP A 223 -8.84 -4.29 0.24
CA ASP A 223 -8.24 -3.11 -0.40
C ASP A 223 -7.22 -2.43 0.52
N LEU A 224 -7.50 -2.30 1.82
CA LEU A 224 -6.53 -1.80 2.81
C LEU A 224 -5.26 -2.64 2.87
N ALA A 225 -5.39 -3.97 2.87
CA ALA A 225 -4.26 -4.87 2.97
C ALA A 225 -3.41 -4.92 1.68
N VAL A 226 -4.08 -4.94 0.52
CA VAL A 226 -3.44 -5.14 -0.79
C VAL A 226 -2.94 -3.83 -1.39
N LYS A 227 -3.78 -2.77 -1.34
CA LYS A 227 -3.52 -1.48 -2.00
C LYS A 227 -2.98 -0.41 -1.04
N GLY A 228 -2.99 -0.66 0.27
CA GLY A 228 -2.66 0.34 1.28
C GLY A 228 -3.70 1.45 1.41
N SER A 229 -4.84 1.35 0.73
CA SER A 229 -5.96 2.30 0.85
C SER A 229 -7.26 1.67 0.36
N ALA A 230 -8.38 2.05 0.98
CA ALA A 230 -9.71 1.66 0.54
C ALA A 230 -10.55 2.91 0.23
N PRO A 231 -11.15 3.03 -0.95
CA PRO A 231 -12.04 4.14 -1.26
C PRO A 231 -13.34 4.00 -0.45
N LEU A 232 -13.90 5.14 -0.06
CA LEU A 232 -15.19 5.23 0.62
C LEU A 232 -16.31 5.44 -0.41
N SER A 233 -17.50 4.93 -0.11
CA SER A 233 -18.71 5.10 -0.94
C SER A 233 -19.19 6.57 -0.99
N SER A 234 -18.90 7.35 0.04
CA SER A 234 -19.21 8.76 0.19
C SER A 234 -18.00 9.54 0.70
N ARG A 235 -18.13 10.87 0.75
CA ARG A 235 -17.16 11.74 1.40
C ARG A 235 -17.57 11.97 2.84
N TYR A 236 -16.61 11.90 3.75
CA TYR A 236 -16.85 12.08 5.17
C TYR A 236 -16.01 13.24 5.72
N LEU A 237 -16.59 13.99 6.63
CA LEU A 237 -15.85 14.94 7.46
C LEU A 237 -15.58 14.30 8.82
N VAL A 238 -14.41 14.51 9.34
CA VAL A 238 -14.05 14.08 10.69
C VAL A 238 -14.37 15.23 11.65
N ASN A 239 -15.29 15.03 12.56
CA ASN A 239 -15.61 16.03 13.59
C ASN A 239 -14.49 16.07 14.66
N LYS A 240 -14.62 17.00 15.61
CA LYS A 240 -13.64 17.17 16.71
C LYS A 240 -13.53 15.95 17.63
N GLU A 241 -14.52 15.07 17.61
CA GLU A 241 -14.60 13.85 18.40
C GLU A 241 -14.05 12.63 17.64
N GLY A 242 -13.54 12.82 16.40
CA GLY A 242 -13.02 11.73 15.57
C GLY A 242 -14.11 10.92 14.87
N ILE A 243 -15.36 11.42 14.84
CA ILE A 243 -16.49 10.72 14.21
C ILE A 243 -16.59 11.10 12.74
N LEU A 244 -16.81 10.10 11.88
CA LEU A 244 -17.08 10.29 10.47
C LEU A 244 -18.52 10.78 10.26
N VAL A 245 -18.67 11.99 9.73
CA VAL A 245 -19.96 12.57 9.36
C VAL A 245 -20.04 12.64 7.84
N ASP A 246 -21.09 12.08 7.26
CA ASP A 246 -21.31 12.11 5.81
C ASP A 246 -21.39 13.57 5.32
N ALA A 247 -20.49 13.93 4.42
CA ALA A 247 -20.42 15.27 3.84
C ALA A 247 -21.41 15.44 2.66
N GLY A 248 -22.08 14.38 2.23
CA GLY A 248 -22.97 14.36 1.08
C GLY A 248 -22.25 14.80 -0.20
N THR A 249 -22.86 15.70 -0.96
CA THR A 249 -22.30 16.25 -2.21
C THR A 249 -21.42 17.49 -1.99
N ALA A 250 -21.25 17.94 -0.75
CA ALA A 250 -20.49 19.15 -0.46
C ALA A 250 -18.99 18.92 -0.72
N LEU A 251 -18.38 19.85 -1.46
CA LEU A 251 -16.92 19.94 -1.62
C LEU A 251 -16.34 20.66 -0.40
N ALA A 252 -16.33 19.98 0.73
CA ALA A 252 -15.78 20.54 1.95
C ALA A 252 -14.26 20.30 2.01
N PRO A 253 -13.44 21.33 2.33
CA PRO A 253 -12.03 21.14 2.60
C PRO A 253 -11.83 20.13 3.76
N GLY A 254 -10.90 19.19 3.58
CA GLY A 254 -10.63 18.15 4.58
C GLY A 254 -11.57 16.95 4.55
N ALA A 255 -12.43 16.83 3.51
CA ALA A 255 -13.26 15.63 3.35
C ALA A 255 -12.41 14.40 3.05
N VAL A 256 -12.63 13.33 3.80
CA VAL A 256 -11.99 12.02 3.65
C VAL A 256 -12.78 11.21 2.62
N SER A 257 -12.13 10.77 1.55
CA SER A 257 -12.71 9.92 0.50
C SER A 257 -12.09 8.52 0.43
N SER A 258 -11.07 8.27 1.24
CA SER A 258 -10.41 6.97 1.36
C SER A 258 -9.88 6.79 2.78
N ILE A 259 -9.75 5.53 3.20
CA ILE A 259 -9.14 5.15 4.47
C ILE A 259 -7.81 4.46 4.17
N THR A 260 -6.81 4.68 5.01
CA THR A 260 -5.50 4.02 4.94
C THR A 260 -5.21 3.28 6.24
N PRO A 261 -4.35 2.24 6.23
CA PRO A 261 -3.97 1.53 7.45
C PRO A 261 -3.15 2.36 8.45
N CYS A 262 -2.73 3.56 8.10
CA CYS A 262 -1.96 4.48 8.97
C CYS A 262 -0.70 3.85 9.59
N GLY A 263 -0.05 2.91 8.90
CA GLY A 263 1.13 2.20 9.41
C GLY A 263 0.84 1.23 10.56
N LYS A 264 -0.39 0.73 10.67
CA LYS A 264 -0.79 -0.26 11.68
C LYS A 264 -0.44 -1.69 11.25
N TYR A 265 -0.32 -2.58 12.23
CA TYR A 265 -0.41 -4.02 12.00
C TYR A 265 -1.89 -4.39 11.85
N LEU A 266 -2.24 -5.07 10.78
CA LEU A 266 -3.58 -5.61 10.55
C LEU A 266 -3.56 -7.10 10.87
N ILE A 267 -4.18 -7.49 11.97
CA ILE A 267 -4.13 -8.86 12.48
C ILE A 267 -5.50 -9.50 12.38
N PHE A 268 -5.60 -10.58 11.62
CA PHE A 268 -6.82 -11.35 11.44
C PHE A 268 -6.79 -12.61 12.30
N PHE A 269 -7.83 -12.82 13.10
CA PHE A 269 -8.02 -14.03 13.86
C PHE A 269 -8.91 -15.01 13.11
N SER A 270 -8.45 -16.25 12.99
CA SER A 270 -9.20 -17.34 12.35
C SER A 270 -9.11 -18.63 13.14
N ARG A 271 -10.18 -19.40 13.13
CA ARG A 271 -10.14 -20.78 13.60
C ARG A 271 -9.60 -21.74 12.54
N LYS A 272 -9.55 -21.28 11.30
CA LYS A 272 -9.11 -22.02 10.13
C LYS A 272 -7.86 -21.36 9.54
N GLY A 273 -7.14 -22.13 8.75
CA GLY A 273 -5.92 -21.67 8.12
C GLY A 273 -6.15 -20.72 6.94
N ARG A 274 -5.08 -20.52 6.17
CA ARG A 274 -4.98 -19.59 5.04
C ARG A 274 -6.04 -19.81 3.95
N ASP A 275 -6.44 -21.07 3.72
CA ASP A 275 -7.40 -21.40 2.66
C ASP A 275 -8.78 -20.81 2.94
N ALA A 276 -9.21 -20.79 4.20
CA ALA A 276 -10.48 -20.17 4.59
C ALA A 276 -10.51 -18.65 4.40
N LEU A 277 -9.34 -17.98 4.45
CA LEU A 277 -9.23 -16.58 4.07
C LEU A 277 -9.36 -16.41 2.56
N ALA A 278 -8.78 -17.31 1.75
CA ALA A 278 -8.91 -17.27 0.30
C ALA A 278 -10.36 -17.33 -0.16
N ASP A 279 -11.16 -18.17 0.48
CA ASP A 279 -12.60 -18.33 0.18
C ASP A 279 -13.39 -17.03 0.45
N LYS A 280 -13.00 -16.25 1.43
CA LYS A 280 -13.71 -15.04 1.87
C LYS A 280 -13.18 -13.75 1.24
N PHE A 281 -11.86 -13.59 1.17
CA PHE A 281 -11.21 -12.37 0.73
C PHE A 281 -10.62 -12.46 -0.69
N GLY A 282 -10.46 -13.67 -1.22
CA GLY A 282 -9.83 -13.91 -2.51
C GLY A 282 -8.30 -13.99 -2.47
N ALA A 283 -7.73 -14.53 -3.54
CA ALA A 283 -6.29 -14.76 -3.68
C ALA A 283 -5.39 -13.52 -3.50
N PRO A 284 -5.74 -12.30 -3.99
CA PRO A 284 -4.89 -11.12 -3.80
C PRO A 284 -4.70 -10.76 -2.32
N PHE A 285 -5.73 -10.91 -1.49
CA PHE A 285 -5.62 -10.67 -0.06
C PHE A 285 -4.68 -11.68 0.61
N VAL A 286 -4.83 -12.97 0.27
CA VAL A 286 -3.97 -14.02 0.82
C VAL A 286 -2.50 -13.81 0.44
N ALA A 287 -2.24 -13.28 -0.75
CA ALA A 287 -0.89 -12.89 -1.18
C ALA A 287 -0.33 -11.71 -0.37
N ALA A 288 -1.20 -10.80 0.09
CA ALA A 288 -0.81 -9.66 0.94
C ALA A 288 -0.59 -10.05 2.40
N VAL A 289 -1.08 -11.23 2.85
CA VAL A 289 -0.78 -11.75 4.19
C VAL A 289 0.71 -12.08 4.28
N GLY A 290 1.44 -11.26 5.03
CA GLY A 290 2.87 -11.40 5.19
C GLY A 290 3.28 -12.62 6.01
N ASP A 291 2.53 -12.91 7.08
CA ASP A 291 2.85 -13.99 8.00
C ASP A 291 1.58 -14.72 8.48
N VAL A 292 1.71 -16.04 8.62
CA VAL A 292 0.68 -16.90 9.22
C VAL A 292 1.29 -17.55 10.45
N CYS A 293 0.66 -17.33 11.60
CA CYS A 293 1.07 -17.90 12.88
C CYS A 293 -0.03 -18.86 13.36
N GLU A 294 0.33 -20.09 13.62
CA GLU A 294 -0.63 -21.14 13.99
C GLU A 294 -0.33 -21.70 15.37
N THR A 295 -1.36 -21.76 16.23
CA THR A 295 -1.27 -22.38 17.53
C THR A 295 -1.44 -23.90 17.42
N SER A 296 -0.73 -24.64 18.26
CA SER A 296 -0.92 -26.08 18.47
C SER A 296 -1.97 -26.36 19.54
N ALA A 297 -2.49 -27.58 19.55
CA ALA A 297 -3.24 -28.08 20.69
C ALA A 297 -2.32 -28.22 21.89
N PHE A 298 -2.82 -27.93 23.09
CA PHE A 298 -2.06 -28.10 24.31
C PHE A 298 -1.80 -29.58 24.62
N ALA A 299 -0.57 -29.91 24.97
CA ALA A 299 -0.23 -31.19 25.55
C ALA A 299 -0.75 -31.27 27.02
N ARG A 300 -0.81 -32.48 27.58
CA ARG A 300 -1.27 -32.64 28.98
C ARG A 300 -0.37 -31.95 29.99
N GLU A 301 0.92 -31.95 29.71
CA GLU A 301 1.93 -31.29 30.51
C GLU A 301 1.73 -29.76 30.51
N ASP A 302 1.40 -29.19 29.36
CA ASP A 302 1.12 -27.75 29.22
C ASP A 302 -0.10 -27.34 30.04
N LEU A 303 -1.17 -28.16 29.99
CA LEU A 303 -2.39 -27.90 30.76
C LEU A 303 -2.13 -27.97 32.28
N ALA A 304 -1.29 -28.89 32.72
CA ALA A 304 -0.90 -28.99 34.13
C ALA A 304 -0.08 -27.76 34.58
N ALA A 305 0.85 -27.28 33.73
CA ALA A 305 1.65 -26.09 34.01
C ALA A 305 0.79 -24.82 34.03
N LEU A 306 -0.17 -24.68 33.08
CA LEU A 306 -1.14 -23.57 33.06
C LEU A 306 -2.04 -23.57 34.31
N ALA A 307 -2.52 -24.73 34.75
CA ALA A 307 -3.30 -24.84 35.98
C ALA A 307 -2.50 -24.45 37.21
N ALA A 308 -1.24 -24.86 37.30
CA ALA A 308 -0.34 -24.47 38.39
C ALA A 308 -0.07 -22.97 38.39
N GLN A 309 0.08 -22.35 37.24
CA GLN A 309 0.30 -20.91 37.11
C GLN A 309 -0.90 -20.06 37.55
N GLN A 310 -2.14 -20.57 37.37
CA GLN A 310 -3.36 -19.89 37.80
C GLN A 310 -3.66 -20.02 39.29
N LEU A 311 -3.05 -20.99 39.98
CA LEU A 311 -3.27 -21.23 41.39
C LEU A 311 -2.27 -20.50 42.29
N ASN A 312 -1.23 -19.90 41.71
CA ASN A 312 -0.23 -19.06 42.38
C ASN A 312 -0.52 -17.56 42.16
#